data_3bb7ab3bdb0aa443c7a2b3c87009c617
#
_entry.id   3bb7ab3bdb0aa443c7a2b3c87009c617
#
_cell.length_a   1.000
_cell.length_b   1.000
_cell.length_c   1.000
_cell.angle_alpha   90.00
_cell.angle_beta   90.00
_cell.angle_gamma   90.00
#
_symmetry.space_group_name_H-M   'P 1'
#
loop_
_entity.id
_entity.type
_entity.pdbx_description
1 polymer ?
#
loop_
_entity_poly.entity_id
_entity_poly.type
_entity_poly.pdbx_seq_one_letter_code
_entity_poly.pdbx_strand_id
1 'polypeptide(L)'
;MKRAQHKSRLLEAVHETAQDLHKLGFIDKRTMREYDVLCVKPVSAYSAEQIRSLRERYRLSQSVMATVLNTSLSTIQKWEIGDKHPSGPSLKLLSILDRKGLEAMICD
;
A
#
# COMPACT_ATOMS: atom_id res chain seq x y z
N MET A 1 -4.54 -14.80 -13.53
CA MET A 1 -3.87 -14.92 -12.23
C MET A 1 -2.47 -15.51 -12.32
N LYS A 2 -2.28 -16.61 -13.02
CA LYS A 2 -0.95 -17.22 -13.19
C LYS A 2 0.06 -16.28 -13.87
N ARG A 3 -0.38 -15.50 -14.86
CA ARG A 3 0.48 -14.53 -15.56
C ARG A 3 0.96 -13.40 -14.64
N ALA A 4 0.09 -12.89 -13.77
CA ALA A 4 0.44 -11.81 -12.84
C ALA A 4 1.46 -12.29 -11.81
N GLN A 5 1.30 -13.51 -11.28
CA GLN A 5 2.24 -14.10 -10.33
C GLN A 5 3.60 -14.38 -10.98
N HIS A 6 3.60 -14.88 -12.21
CA HIS A 6 4.83 -15.15 -12.96
C HIS A 6 5.60 -13.86 -13.26
N LYS A 7 4.89 -12.81 -13.68
CA LYS A 7 5.47 -11.48 -13.91
C LYS A 7 6.07 -10.89 -12.63
N SER A 8 5.37 -11.06 -11.49
CA SER A 8 5.85 -10.60 -10.19
C SER A 8 7.13 -11.33 -9.77
N ARG A 9 7.22 -12.64 -9.98
CA ARG A 9 8.42 -13.42 -9.67
C ARG A 9 9.61 -13.00 -10.54
N LEU A 10 9.36 -12.75 -11.82
CA LEU A 10 10.39 -12.27 -12.74
C LEU A 10 10.93 -10.92 -12.28
N LEU A 11 10.05 -9.99 -11.92
CA LEU A 11 10.45 -8.67 -11.42
C LEU A 11 11.22 -8.78 -10.10
N GLU A 12 10.83 -9.68 -9.21
CA GLU A 12 11.55 -9.93 -7.96
C GLU A 12 12.97 -10.44 -8.22
N ALA A 13 13.12 -11.38 -9.16
CA ALA A 13 14.43 -11.89 -9.54
C ALA A 13 15.32 -10.80 -10.15
N VAL A 14 14.76 -9.95 -11.00
CA VAL A 14 15.48 -8.82 -11.60
C VAL A 14 15.90 -7.83 -10.51
N HIS A 15 15.03 -7.55 -9.54
CA HIS A 15 15.31 -6.63 -8.42
C HIS A 15 16.44 -7.17 -7.53
N GLU A 16 16.43 -8.45 -7.21
CA GLU A 16 17.49 -9.09 -6.42
C GLU A 16 18.86 -8.98 -7.13
N THR A 17 18.89 -9.26 -8.44
CA THR A 17 20.10 -9.12 -9.23
C THR A 17 20.58 -7.67 -9.23
N ALA A 18 19.67 -6.71 -9.38
CA ALA A 18 20.00 -5.29 -9.35
C ALA A 18 20.57 -4.86 -7.98
N GLN A 19 20.00 -5.38 -6.88
CA GLN A 19 20.52 -5.12 -5.53
C GLN A 19 21.95 -5.61 -5.37
N ASP A 20 22.23 -6.82 -5.86
CA ASP A 20 23.57 -7.39 -5.79
C ASP A 20 24.57 -6.56 -6.59
N LEU A 21 24.20 -6.13 -7.80
CA LEU A 21 25.02 -5.27 -8.63
C LEU A 21 25.25 -3.91 -7.98
N HIS A 22 24.24 -3.36 -7.30
CA HIS A 22 24.36 -2.10 -6.57
C HIS A 22 25.35 -2.21 -5.41
N LYS A 23 25.29 -3.30 -4.65
CA LYS A 23 26.22 -3.57 -3.55
C LYS A 23 27.68 -3.68 -4.05
N LEU A 24 27.86 -4.21 -5.25
CA LEU A 24 29.17 -4.33 -5.88
C LEU A 24 29.65 -3.05 -6.59
N GLY A 25 28.80 -2.02 -6.62
CA GLY A 25 29.15 -0.73 -7.22
C GLY A 25 28.90 -0.63 -8.72
N PHE A 26 28.29 -1.63 -9.34
CA PHE A 26 27.98 -1.63 -10.79
C PHE A 26 26.73 -0.81 -11.16
N ILE A 27 25.84 -0.57 -10.18
CA ILE A 27 24.62 0.20 -10.37
C ILE A 27 24.60 1.33 -9.35
N ASP A 28 24.34 2.56 -9.80
CA ASP A 28 24.26 3.73 -8.93
C ASP A 28 22.88 3.79 -8.22
N LYS A 29 22.72 4.75 -7.29
CA LYS A 29 21.47 4.93 -6.53
C LYS A 29 20.29 5.25 -7.41
N ARG A 30 20.48 6.03 -8.47
CA ARG A 30 19.41 6.42 -9.38
C ARG A 30 18.87 5.22 -10.14
N THR A 31 19.77 4.41 -10.70
CA THR A 31 19.39 3.20 -11.42
C THR A 31 18.75 2.18 -10.49
N MET A 32 19.26 2.05 -9.25
CA MET A 32 18.66 1.16 -8.25
C MET A 32 17.21 1.57 -7.92
N ARG A 33 16.93 2.87 -7.83
CA ARG A 33 15.56 3.36 -7.63
C ARG A 33 14.62 2.96 -8.75
N GLU A 34 15.09 2.95 -9.99
CA GLU A 34 14.29 2.52 -11.13
C GLU A 34 13.88 1.05 -10.99
N TYR A 35 14.79 0.18 -10.52
CA TYR A 35 14.47 -1.20 -10.21
C TYR A 35 13.51 -1.33 -9.03
N ASP A 36 13.67 -0.51 -7.99
CA ASP A 36 12.75 -0.49 -6.84
C ASP A 36 11.32 -0.16 -7.26
N VAL A 37 11.15 0.82 -8.16
CA VAL A 37 9.82 1.21 -8.68
C VAL A 37 9.19 0.05 -9.46
N LEU A 38 9.97 -0.68 -10.25
CA LEU A 38 9.45 -1.82 -11.02
C LEU A 38 8.94 -2.95 -10.13
N CYS A 39 9.40 -3.03 -8.90
CA CYS A 39 9.03 -4.09 -7.96
C CYS A 39 7.92 -3.68 -6.99
N VAL A 40 7.30 -2.51 -7.16
CA VAL A 40 6.14 -2.11 -6.36
C VAL A 40 4.96 -3.01 -6.69
N LYS A 41 4.47 -3.73 -5.68
CA LYS A 41 3.33 -4.64 -5.86
C LYS A 41 2.02 -3.86 -5.91
N PRO A 42 1.08 -4.24 -6.78
CA PRO A 42 -0.27 -3.67 -6.76
C PRO A 42 -0.93 -3.94 -5.41
N VAL A 43 -1.73 -2.98 -4.93
CA VAL A 43 -2.46 -3.13 -3.68
C VAL A 43 -3.74 -3.93 -3.93
N SER A 44 -3.98 -4.95 -3.11
CA SER A 44 -5.22 -5.73 -3.16
C SER A 44 -6.39 -4.90 -2.67
N ALA A 45 -7.59 -5.22 -3.17
CA ALA A 45 -8.82 -4.57 -2.72
C ALA A 45 -9.07 -4.88 -1.23
N TYR A 46 -9.67 -3.93 -0.53
CA TYR A 46 -10.09 -4.10 0.86
C TYR A 46 -11.61 -4.25 0.91
N SER A 47 -12.10 -5.27 1.63
CA SER A 47 -13.53 -5.43 1.89
C SER A 47 -13.99 -4.46 2.98
N ALA A 48 -15.30 -4.25 3.07
CA ALA A 48 -15.89 -3.42 4.13
C ALA A 48 -15.46 -3.89 5.52
N GLU A 49 -15.45 -5.21 5.74
CA GLU A 49 -15.03 -5.80 7.02
C GLU A 49 -13.56 -5.58 7.31
N GLN A 50 -12.71 -5.70 6.30
CA GLN A 50 -11.27 -5.46 6.46
C GLN A 50 -11.00 -4.01 6.82
N ILE A 51 -11.69 -3.07 6.21
CA ILE A 51 -11.56 -1.63 6.51
C ILE A 51 -11.98 -1.35 7.95
N ARG A 52 -13.12 -1.90 8.37
CA ARG A 52 -13.60 -1.77 9.74
C ARG A 52 -12.63 -2.37 10.75
N SER A 53 -12.13 -3.57 10.48
CA SER A 53 -11.16 -4.24 11.35
C SER A 53 -9.87 -3.46 11.48
N LEU A 54 -9.40 -2.88 10.38
CA LEU A 54 -8.20 -2.05 10.37
C LEU A 54 -8.40 -0.81 11.25
N ARG A 55 -9.55 -0.15 11.12
CA ARG A 55 -9.90 1.02 11.94
C ARG A 55 -9.96 0.65 13.42
N GLU A 56 -10.61 -0.44 13.75
CA GLU A 56 -10.76 -0.90 15.13
C GLU A 56 -9.42 -1.33 15.75
N ARG A 57 -8.52 -1.87 14.95
CA ARG A 57 -7.17 -2.24 15.41
C ARG A 57 -6.44 -1.06 16.03
N TYR A 58 -6.60 0.12 15.46
CA TYR A 58 -5.98 1.35 15.97
C TYR A 58 -6.91 2.17 16.84
N ARG A 59 -8.09 1.65 17.16
CA ARG A 59 -9.09 2.32 18.01
C ARG A 59 -9.48 3.71 17.50
N LEU A 60 -9.60 3.84 16.18
CA LEU A 60 -9.96 5.10 15.55
C LEU A 60 -11.48 5.18 15.36
N SER A 61 -12.04 6.38 15.57
CA SER A 61 -13.40 6.65 15.11
C SER A 61 -13.42 6.79 13.60
N GLN A 62 -14.60 6.70 12.99
CA GLN A 62 -14.72 6.92 11.56
C GLN A 62 -14.26 8.30 11.14
N SER A 63 -14.55 9.33 11.94
CA SER A 63 -14.09 10.71 11.69
C SER A 63 -12.58 10.83 11.72
N VAL A 64 -11.92 10.20 12.69
CA VAL A 64 -10.47 10.23 12.82
C VAL A 64 -9.83 9.46 11.66
N MET A 65 -10.40 8.31 11.32
CA MET A 65 -9.94 7.53 10.15
C MET A 65 -10.02 8.36 8.87
N ALA A 66 -11.11 9.11 8.68
CA ALA A 66 -11.28 9.99 7.54
C ALA A 66 -10.19 11.06 7.48
N THR A 67 -9.85 11.64 8.63
CA THR A 67 -8.77 12.63 8.73
C THR A 67 -7.41 12.00 8.42
N VAL A 68 -7.12 10.83 8.96
CA VAL A 68 -5.87 10.11 8.73
C VAL A 68 -5.68 9.80 7.25
N LEU A 69 -6.74 9.40 6.56
CA LEU A 69 -6.70 9.04 5.14
C LEU A 69 -6.98 10.23 4.21
N ASN A 70 -7.18 11.42 4.77
CA ASN A 70 -7.48 12.64 4.03
C ASN A 70 -8.71 12.48 3.12
N THR A 71 -9.78 11.94 3.67
CA THR A 71 -11.06 11.74 2.97
C THR A 71 -12.21 12.21 3.86
N SER A 72 -13.44 12.11 3.36
CA SER A 72 -14.62 12.54 4.11
C SER A 72 -15.15 11.42 5.00
N LEU A 73 -15.84 11.80 6.09
CA LEU A 73 -16.52 10.85 6.95
C LEU A 73 -17.54 10.02 6.17
N SER A 74 -18.29 10.65 5.27
CA SER A 74 -19.28 9.93 4.49
C SER A 74 -18.65 8.86 3.59
N THR A 75 -17.44 9.10 3.09
CA THR A 75 -16.69 8.12 2.32
C THR A 75 -16.34 6.90 3.16
N ILE A 76 -15.82 7.11 4.37
CA ILE A 76 -15.50 6.02 5.29
C ILE A 76 -16.76 5.21 5.61
N GLN A 77 -17.87 5.86 5.89
CA GLN A 77 -19.13 5.20 6.19
C GLN A 77 -19.60 4.32 5.02
N LYS A 78 -19.50 4.83 3.81
CA LYS A 78 -19.87 4.08 2.59
C LYS A 78 -18.96 2.88 2.36
N TRP A 79 -17.68 3.00 2.62
CA TRP A 79 -16.75 1.88 2.51
C TRP A 79 -17.09 0.78 3.52
N GLU A 80 -17.43 1.14 4.76
CA GLU A 80 -17.69 0.17 5.83
C GLU A 80 -19.04 -0.53 5.71
N ILE A 81 -19.98 0.02 4.96
CA ILE A 81 -21.24 -0.65 4.65
C ILE A 81 -21.22 -1.35 3.28
N GLY A 82 -20.13 -1.21 2.52
CA GLY A 82 -20.00 -1.85 1.22
C GLY A 82 -20.67 -1.13 0.07
N ASP A 83 -21.18 0.09 0.28
CA ASP A 83 -21.86 0.89 -0.74
C ASP A 83 -20.86 1.44 -1.78
N LYS A 84 -19.67 1.77 -1.34
CA LYS A 84 -18.54 2.18 -2.18
C LYS A 84 -17.29 1.45 -1.76
N HIS A 85 -16.33 1.37 -2.66
CA HIS A 85 -15.04 0.71 -2.42
C HIS A 85 -13.90 1.68 -2.65
N PRO A 86 -12.86 1.64 -1.80
CA PRO A 86 -11.69 2.47 -2.03
C PRO A 86 -10.99 2.04 -3.32
N SER A 87 -10.40 3.00 -4.02
CA SER A 87 -9.64 2.76 -5.24
C SER A 87 -8.48 3.74 -5.33
N GLY A 88 -7.50 3.41 -6.17
CA GLY A 88 -6.36 4.28 -6.43
C GLY A 88 -5.59 4.66 -5.17
N PRO A 89 -5.35 5.96 -4.94
CA PRO A 89 -4.57 6.43 -3.78
C PRO A 89 -5.13 5.99 -2.44
N SER A 90 -6.45 5.87 -2.30
CA SER A 90 -7.09 5.42 -1.06
C SER A 90 -6.69 4.00 -0.70
N LEU A 91 -6.62 3.09 -1.68
CA LEU A 91 -6.14 1.73 -1.46
C LEU A 91 -4.69 1.72 -0.99
N LYS A 92 -3.86 2.56 -1.57
CA LYS A 92 -2.45 2.67 -1.20
C LYS A 92 -2.30 3.14 0.25
N LEU A 93 -3.08 4.16 0.64
CA LEU A 93 -3.06 4.68 2.01
C LEU A 93 -3.53 3.62 3.02
N LEU A 94 -4.59 2.88 2.70
CA LEU A 94 -5.05 1.77 3.55
C LEU A 94 -3.96 0.70 3.71
N SER A 95 -3.28 0.36 2.63
CA SER A 95 -2.18 -0.60 2.65
C SER A 95 -1.01 -0.13 3.51
N ILE A 96 -0.66 1.15 3.44
CA ILE A 96 0.41 1.73 4.26
C ILE A 96 0.02 1.68 5.74
N LEU A 97 -1.21 2.06 6.07
CA LEU A 97 -1.72 2.00 7.44
C LEU A 97 -1.68 0.56 7.96
N ASP A 98 -2.09 -0.40 7.15
CA ASP A 98 -2.14 -1.81 7.53
C ASP A 98 -0.74 -2.39 7.80
N ARG A 99 0.21 -2.11 6.93
CA ARG A 99 1.55 -2.70 7.00
C ARG A 99 2.53 -1.92 7.87
N LYS A 100 2.45 -0.60 7.87
CA LYS A 100 3.42 0.27 8.54
C LYS A 100 2.89 0.91 9.81
N GLY A 101 1.58 0.86 10.01
CA GLY A 101 0.94 1.39 11.20
C GLY A 101 0.60 2.87 11.11
N LEU A 102 -0.06 3.33 12.16
CA LEU A 102 -0.60 4.69 12.24
C LEU A 102 0.50 5.75 12.19
N GLU A 103 1.66 5.47 12.75
CA GLU A 103 2.77 6.43 12.79
C GLU A 103 3.24 6.86 11.40
N ALA A 104 3.16 5.96 10.42
CA ALA A 104 3.52 6.27 9.04
C ALA A 104 2.55 7.26 8.38
N MET A 105 1.35 7.42 8.93
CA MET A 105 0.30 8.29 8.41
C MET A 105 0.26 9.65 9.11
N ILE A 106 0.94 9.78 10.23
CA ILE A 106 0.97 11.02 11.02
C ILE A 106 2.23 11.77 10.66
N CYS A 107 2.06 13.02 10.23
CA CYS A 107 3.18 13.91 9.94
C CYS A 107 3.54 14.72 11.17
N ASP A 108 4.81 14.83 11.45
CA ASP A 108 5.32 15.73 12.46
C ASP A 108 5.39 17.17 11.95
#